data_f7c87d5eead7a16a66eda2952900cfa2
#
_entry.id   f7c87d5eead7a16a66eda2952900cfa2
#
_cell.length_a   1.000
_cell.length_b   1.000
_cell.length_c   1.000
_cell.angle_alpha   90.00
_cell.angle_beta   90.00
_cell.angle_gamma   90.00
#
_symmetry.space_group_name_H-M   'P 1'
#
loop_
_entity.id
_entity.type
_entity.pdbx_description
1 polymer ?
#
loop_
_entity_poly.entity_id
_entity_poly.type
_entity_poly.pdbx_seq_one_letter_code
_entity_poly.pdbx_strand_id
1 'polypeptide(L)'
;SAASDVYKRQGESVQKTEDTYVLITKLKSSAPADTLIVTSIQKMSNIKNDENGLNAHDIEEIGKKRIVFIVDECHRSTFGEMLSTIKSTFPNAIFFGFTGTPIFEENQKKMSQTSTIFGGELHRYVLADGIRDKNVLGFDPRMVQTFKENDVRKQVALAEAKANNVEEAFADEKKREVFNKYMNDVPMAGYENDDGKYVKGVEDYLPNSQYIEPEHQNAVVNDICDNWSILSVNKKFHAIFATSSIPEAIEYYGLFKDKMPSLKVTCLFDPHISNEDGEYKNTYKGKPVALFKEDGLVKILNDYNDMFGQDFTIPTHASFKKDVSLRLAHKEKYSTITRTPEKMLDLLIVVDQMLTGFDSKWVNTLYMDKILQYENLIQAMSRTNRLFKSNEKPYGVIKYYRRPFTMRAYIDEAVKTYSGDKPTVLFVEKLPYNLKKLNVIYMDISEVFKSSGVSDFTKLPNDHAEKAKFAQLFKDFNHHLDAAKLQGFNWE
;
A
#
# COMPACT_ATOMS: atom_id res chain seq x y z
N SER A 1 -2.84 12.37 13.18
CA SER A 1 -1.68 11.56 12.79
C SER A 1 -1.32 10.58 13.90
N ALA A 2 -0.60 9.50 13.61
CA ALA A 2 -0.17 8.52 14.63
C ALA A 2 0.61 9.19 15.77
N ALA A 3 1.46 10.18 15.47
CA ALA A 3 2.16 10.97 16.47
C ALA A 3 1.19 11.72 17.41
N SER A 4 0.14 12.37 16.86
CA SER A 4 -0.87 13.06 17.67
C SER A 4 -1.60 12.10 18.62
N ASP A 5 -1.84 10.85 18.21
CA ASP A 5 -2.52 9.86 19.04
C ASP A 5 -1.62 9.30 20.15
N VAL A 6 -0.31 9.19 19.90
CA VAL A 6 0.68 8.78 20.91
C VAL A 6 0.80 9.83 22.01
N TYR A 7 0.92 11.10 21.66
CA TYR A 7 1.05 12.18 22.65
C TYR A 7 -0.21 12.35 23.49
N LYS A 8 -1.40 12.21 22.90
CA LYS A 8 -2.66 12.21 23.67
C LYS A 8 -2.73 11.09 24.71
N ARG A 9 -2.11 9.94 24.45
CA ARG A 9 -2.04 8.84 25.42
C ARG A 9 -1.10 9.12 26.59
N GLN A 10 -0.14 10.05 26.43
CA GLN A 10 0.80 10.46 27.46
C GLN A 10 0.31 11.64 28.29
N GLY A 11 -0.93 12.12 28.06
CA GLY A 11 -1.51 13.25 28.79
C GLY A 11 -1.06 14.63 28.31
N GLU A 12 -0.22 14.68 27.25
CA GLU A 12 0.25 15.93 26.66
C GLU A 12 -0.80 16.56 25.73
N SER A 13 -0.89 17.87 25.77
CA SER A 13 -1.80 18.63 24.90
C SER A 13 -1.10 18.93 23.57
N VAL A 14 -1.57 18.29 22.48
CA VAL A 14 -1.08 18.53 21.12
C VAL A 14 -1.89 19.63 20.47
N GLN A 15 -1.23 20.72 20.11
CA GLN A 15 -1.85 21.85 19.44
C GLN A 15 -1.82 21.66 17.91
N LYS A 16 -3.01 21.65 17.29
CA LYS A 16 -3.15 21.68 15.84
C LYS A 16 -3.18 23.12 15.33
N THR A 17 -2.66 23.32 14.14
CA THR A 17 -2.71 24.62 13.45
C THR A 17 -3.69 24.53 12.27
N GLU A 18 -4.69 25.40 12.25
CA GLU A 18 -5.66 25.45 11.14
C GLU A 18 -5.09 26.22 9.95
N ASP A 19 -4.39 27.32 10.22
CA ASP A 19 -3.73 28.16 9.23
C ASP A 19 -2.35 28.65 9.70
N THR A 20 -1.66 29.43 8.86
CA THR A 20 -0.34 30.00 9.17
C THR A 20 -0.39 31.04 10.27
N TYR A 21 -1.48 31.81 10.42
CA TYR A 21 -1.61 32.81 11.45
C TYR A 21 -1.72 32.17 12.86
N VAL A 22 -2.53 31.13 12.98
CA VAL A 22 -2.62 30.31 14.21
C VAL A 22 -1.26 29.70 14.56
N LEU A 23 -0.51 29.22 13.55
CA LEU A 23 0.84 28.69 13.75
C LEU A 23 1.79 29.76 14.32
N ILE A 24 1.81 30.96 13.73
CA ILE A 24 2.64 32.08 14.19
C ILE A 24 2.31 32.45 15.65
N THR A 25 1.02 32.57 15.96
CA THR A 25 0.55 32.89 17.32
C THR A 25 1.07 31.86 18.33
N LYS A 26 1.02 30.57 17.98
CA LYS A 26 1.51 29.49 18.86
C LYS A 26 3.04 29.50 18.99
N LEU A 27 3.77 29.77 17.91
CA LEU A 27 5.22 29.88 17.94
C LEU A 27 5.70 31.03 18.84
N LYS A 28 4.95 32.13 18.93
CA LYS A 28 5.22 33.27 19.83
C LYS A 28 4.80 32.98 21.26
N SER A 29 3.83 32.10 21.49
CA SER A 29 3.31 31.79 22.83
C SER A 29 4.41 31.23 23.75
N SER A 30 4.37 31.60 25.00
CA SER A 30 5.18 31.02 26.08
C SER A 30 4.38 30.09 26.99
N ALA A 31 3.11 29.84 26.65
CA ALA A 31 2.25 28.94 27.40
C ALA A 31 2.72 27.47 27.27
N PRO A 32 2.78 26.72 28.40
CA PRO A 32 3.16 25.30 28.34
C PRO A 32 2.34 24.47 27.37
N ALA A 33 1.05 24.79 27.18
CA ALA A 33 0.15 24.12 26.25
C ALA A 33 0.57 24.26 24.79
N ASP A 34 1.36 25.28 24.41
CA ASP A 34 1.83 25.52 23.05
C ASP A 34 3.26 25.00 22.80
N THR A 35 3.82 24.23 23.73
CA THR A 35 5.17 23.66 23.60
C THR A 35 5.25 22.61 22.50
N LEU A 36 4.18 21.84 22.29
CA LEU A 36 4.10 20.79 21.26
C LEU A 36 3.12 21.20 20.18
N ILE A 37 3.63 21.57 19.01
CA ILE A 37 2.86 22.04 17.86
C ILE A 37 2.95 21.02 16.74
N VAL A 38 1.81 20.59 16.18
CA VAL A 38 1.74 19.76 14.96
C VAL A 38 1.23 20.62 13.81
N THR A 39 2.02 20.70 12.75
CA THR A 39 1.72 21.50 11.57
C THR A 39 2.17 20.81 10.30
N SER A 40 1.86 21.36 9.13
CA SER A 40 2.39 20.91 7.85
C SER A 40 3.62 21.71 7.45
N ILE A 41 4.50 21.08 6.64
CA ILE A 41 5.71 21.75 6.15
C ILE A 41 5.37 22.96 5.28
N GLN A 42 4.25 22.92 4.52
CA GLN A 42 3.77 24.03 3.71
C GLN A 42 3.46 25.26 4.58
N LYS A 43 2.77 25.07 5.71
CA LYS A 43 2.49 26.17 6.64
C LYS A 43 3.76 26.75 7.26
N MET A 44 4.71 25.87 7.60
CA MET A 44 6.02 26.31 8.12
C MET A 44 6.84 27.06 7.06
N SER A 45 6.87 26.62 5.82
CA SER A 45 7.63 27.28 4.75
C SER A 45 7.01 28.62 4.32
N ASN A 46 5.71 28.82 4.60
CA ASN A 46 5.03 30.10 4.35
C ASN A 46 5.33 31.15 5.42
N ILE A 47 6.01 30.78 6.49
CA ILE A 47 6.51 31.73 7.51
C ILE A 47 7.75 32.40 6.94
N LYS A 48 7.54 33.54 6.26
CA LYS A 48 8.61 34.37 5.69
C LYS A 48 8.55 35.75 6.31
N ASN A 49 9.64 36.49 6.15
CA ASN A 49 9.66 37.91 6.43
C ASN A 49 8.91 38.61 5.29
N ASP A 50 7.59 38.75 5.40
CA ASP A 50 6.68 39.28 4.39
C ASP A 50 5.59 40.13 5.06
N GLU A 51 4.96 41.05 4.32
CA GLU A 51 3.93 41.99 4.81
C GLU A 51 2.74 41.32 5.51
N ASN A 52 2.48 40.05 5.21
CA ASN A 52 1.42 39.22 5.81
C ASN A 52 1.93 38.10 6.73
N GLY A 53 3.23 38.07 7.06
CA GLY A 53 3.88 37.02 7.85
C GLY A 53 4.46 37.51 9.16
N LEU A 54 5.52 36.83 9.60
CA LEU A 54 6.35 37.27 10.70
C LEU A 54 7.20 38.46 10.29
N ASN A 55 7.18 39.54 11.09
CA ASN A 55 8.15 40.61 10.93
C ASN A 55 9.54 40.18 11.47
N ALA A 56 10.59 40.92 11.12
CA ALA A 56 11.97 40.60 11.57
C ALA A 56 12.11 40.46 13.10
N HIS A 57 11.35 41.23 13.85
CA HIS A 57 11.33 41.17 15.31
C HIS A 57 10.71 39.85 15.81
N ASP A 58 9.58 39.44 15.21
CA ASP A 58 8.94 38.16 15.58
C ASP A 58 9.84 36.96 15.28
N ILE A 59 10.55 36.98 14.15
CA ILE A 59 11.52 35.95 13.77
C ILE A 59 12.68 35.91 14.81
N GLU A 60 13.18 37.09 15.22
CA GLU A 60 14.22 37.16 16.22
C GLU A 60 13.75 36.64 17.58
N GLU A 61 12.54 37.00 18.03
CA GLU A 61 11.96 36.50 19.29
C GLU A 61 11.77 34.98 19.25
N ILE A 62 11.19 34.44 18.17
CA ILE A 62 11.02 32.99 18.03
C ILE A 62 12.38 32.30 17.93
N GLY A 63 13.35 32.89 17.22
CA GLY A 63 14.70 32.36 17.05
C GLY A 63 15.52 32.31 18.36
N LYS A 64 15.14 33.06 19.39
CA LYS A 64 15.71 32.93 20.76
C LYS A 64 15.21 31.68 21.48
N LYS A 65 14.09 31.09 21.05
CA LYS A 65 13.57 29.86 21.64
C LYS A 65 14.39 28.66 21.19
N ARG A 66 14.46 27.64 22.04
CA ARG A 66 15.07 26.36 21.72
C ARG A 66 14.06 25.52 20.92
N ILE A 67 14.12 25.58 19.57
CA ILE A 67 13.18 24.92 18.68
C ILE A 67 13.78 23.60 18.18
N VAL A 68 12.98 22.53 18.25
CA VAL A 68 13.30 21.22 17.67
C VAL A 68 12.22 20.86 16.65
N PHE A 69 12.63 20.65 15.42
CA PHE A 69 11.76 20.15 14.36
C PHE A 69 11.89 18.63 14.24
N ILE A 70 10.75 17.93 14.36
CA ILE A 70 10.62 16.51 14.07
C ILE A 70 9.85 16.40 12.78
N VAL A 71 10.54 15.98 11.71
CA VAL A 71 9.99 15.93 10.34
C VAL A 71 9.70 14.48 9.99
N ASP A 72 8.42 14.13 9.88
CA ASP A 72 7.97 12.81 9.45
C ASP A 72 7.95 12.70 7.92
N GLU A 73 8.17 11.50 7.37
CA GLU A 73 8.27 11.24 5.92
C GLU A 73 9.27 12.16 5.21
N CYS A 74 10.43 12.36 5.83
CA CYS A 74 11.41 13.36 5.42
C CYS A 74 12.09 13.11 4.07
N HIS A 75 11.84 11.98 3.42
CA HIS A 75 12.30 11.61 2.08
C HIS A 75 11.53 12.31 0.94
N ARG A 76 10.36 12.89 1.21
CA ARG A 76 9.52 13.47 0.14
C ARG A 76 10.22 14.62 -0.58
N SER A 77 10.20 14.57 -1.89
CA SER A 77 10.91 15.47 -2.81
C SER A 77 10.58 16.95 -2.66
N THR A 78 9.34 17.26 -2.28
CA THR A 78 8.88 18.64 -2.04
C THR A 78 9.47 19.25 -0.77
N PHE A 79 10.16 18.46 0.06
CA PHE A 79 10.75 18.93 1.31
C PHE A 79 12.02 19.74 1.11
N GLY A 80 12.81 19.52 0.06
CA GLY A 80 14.13 20.14 -0.11
C GLY A 80 14.11 21.68 -0.08
N GLU A 81 13.31 22.30 -0.92
CA GLU A 81 13.18 23.77 -0.99
C GLU A 81 12.46 24.35 0.25
N MET A 82 11.35 23.72 0.64
CA MET A 82 10.58 24.15 1.82
C MET A 82 11.42 24.06 3.10
N LEU A 83 12.18 22.98 3.26
CA LEU A 83 13.03 22.79 4.43
C LEU A 83 14.22 23.77 4.42
N SER A 84 14.79 24.08 3.25
CA SER A 84 15.81 25.13 3.12
C SER A 84 15.27 26.48 3.58
N THR A 85 14.04 26.82 3.19
CA THR A 85 13.36 28.05 3.65
C THR A 85 13.16 28.04 5.17
N ILE A 86 12.71 26.92 5.76
CA ILE A 86 12.52 26.81 7.21
C ILE A 86 13.85 26.92 7.94
N LYS A 87 14.91 26.27 7.45
CA LYS A 87 16.27 26.36 8.04
C LYS A 87 16.84 27.77 8.01
N SER A 88 16.60 28.51 6.90
CA SER A 88 17.03 29.92 6.82
C SER A 88 16.23 30.82 7.76
N THR A 89 14.95 30.52 7.99
CA THR A 89 14.11 31.28 8.94
C THR A 89 14.47 30.98 10.41
N PHE A 90 14.87 29.76 10.71
CA PHE A 90 15.20 29.29 12.08
C PHE A 90 16.62 28.69 12.14
N PRO A 91 17.67 29.47 12.00
CA PRO A 91 19.04 28.97 11.85
C PRO A 91 19.58 28.25 13.12
N ASN A 92 19.01 28.51 14.27
CA ASN A 92 19.43 27.91 15.56
C ASN A 92 18.57 26.66 15.92
N ALA A 93 17.61 26.27 15.08
CA ALA A 93 16.77 25.13 15.34
C ALA A 93 17.48 23.80 15.05
N ILE A 94 17.09 22.75 15.77
CA ILE A 94 17.58 21.39 15.55
C ILE A 94 16.54 20.63 14.72
N PHE A 95 16.99 19.84 13.74
CA PHE A 95 16.13 19.11 12.84
C PHE A 95 16.41 17.61 12.92
N PHE A 96 15.38 16.83 13.21
CA PHE A 96 15.39 15.37 13.12
C PHE A 96 14.44 14.92 12.01
N GLY A 97 14.95 14.17 11.05
CA GLY A 97 14.16 13.53 9.99
C GLY A 97 13.85 12.08 10.33
N PHE A 98 12.58 11.70 10.18
CA PHE A 98 12.11 10.32 10.28
C PHE A 98 11.55 9.89 8.94
N THR A 99 11.88 8.67 8.52
CA THR A 99 11.34 8.08 7.30
C THR A 99 11.36 6.56 7.37
N GLY A 100 10.30 5.93 6.87
CA GLY A 100 10.25 4.47 6.68
C GLY A 100 10.95 4.03 5.38
N THR A 101 11.21 4.97 4.46
CA THR A 101 11.74 4.72 3.11
C THR A 101 12.77 5.79 2.75
N PRO A 102 13.98 5.74 3.33
CA PRO A 102 15.03 6.72 3.03
C PRO A 102 15.45 6.64 1.55
N ILE A 103 15.83 7.77 0.98
CA ILE A 103 16.40 7.85 -0.36
C ILE A 103 17.91 7.67 -0.24
N PHE A 104 18.41 6.55 -0.77
CA PHE A 104 19.84 6.22 -0.88
C PHE A 104 20.41 6.68 -2.23
N GLU A 105 21.74 6.65 -2.37
CA GLU A 105 22.42 6.99 -3.64
C GLU A 105 21.92 6.15 -4.82
N GLU A 106 21.63 4.88 -4.59
CA GLU A 106 21.13 3.92 -5.56
C GLU A 106 19.74 4.26 -6.12
N ASN A 107 18.93 5.03 -5.33
CA ASN A 107 17.57 5.44 -5.70
C ASN A 107 17.50 6.88 -6.26
N GLN A 108 18.65 7.50 -6.46
CA GLN A 108 18.76 8.91 -6.86
C GLN A 108 18.47 9.10 -8.35
N LYS A 109 17.21 9.17 -8.72
CA LYS A 109 16.88 9.60 -10.10
C LYS A 109 16.79 11.12 -10.29
N LYS A 110 16.69 11.97 -9.27
CA LYS A 110 16.64 13.45 -9.43
C LYS A 110 16.72 14.33 -8.14
N MET A 111 17.00 13.83 -6.92
CA MET A 111 16.84 14.65 -5.70
C MET A 111 17.95 14.47 -4.66
N SER A 112 18.14 15.52 -3.84
CA SER A 112 19.07 15.52 -2.73
C SER A 112 18.82 14.33 -1.79
N GLN A 113 19.90 13.62 -1.46
CA GLN A 113 19.88 12.52 -0.49
C GLN A 113 19.31 12.99 0.84
N THR A 114 18.54 12.16 1.51
CA THR A 114 18.05 12.44 2.88
C THR A 114 19.19 12.81 3.81
N SER A 115 20.35 12.17 3.68
CA SER A 115 21.59 12.46 4.41
C SER A 115 22.16 13.85 4.14
N THR A 116 22.03 14.39 2.93
CA THR A 116 22.48 15.74 2.60
C THR A 116 21.64 16.80 3.32
N ILE A 117 20.38 16.51 3.55
CA ILE A 117 19.42 17.44 4.14
C ILE A 117 19.46 17.39 5.68
N PHE A 118 19.49 16.19 6.27
CA PHE A 118 19.37 15.97 7.72
C PHE A 118 20.68 15.60 8.39
N GLY A 119 21.75 15.30 7.62
CA GLY A 119 23.04 14.81 8.17
C GLY A 119 23.06 13.28 8.25
N GLY A 120 24.02 12.75 9.02
CA GLY A 120 24.22 11.31 9.16
C GLY A 120 23.04 10.60 9.81
N GLU A 121 22.86 9.33 9.45
CA GLU A 121 21.86 8.45 10.03
C GLU A 121 22.18 8.17 11.51
N LEU A 122 21.25 8.47 12.39
CA LEU A 122 21.42 8.27 13.84
C LEU A 122 20.95 6.89 14.29
N HIS A 123 19.92 6.35 13.66
CA HIS A 123 19.33 5.05 13.99
C HIS A 123 18.63 4.46 12.78
N ARG A 124 18.77 3.14 12.60
CA ARG A 124 18.12 2.37 11.55
C ARG A 124 17.32 1.22 12.16
N TYR A 125 16.04 1.15 11.81
CA TYR A 125 15.15 0.03 12.11
C TYR A 125 14.35 -0.28 10.85
N VAL A 126 14.83 -1.29 10.12
CA VAL A 126 14.27 -1.63 8.81
C VAL A 126 13.04 -2.53 8.93
N LEU A 127 12.30 -2.67 7.83
CA LEU A 127 11.08 -3.49 7.78
C LEU A 127 11.36 -4.95 8.20
N ALA A 128 12.53 -5.49 7.81
CA ALA A 128 12.96 -6.83 8.21
C ALA A 128 13.13 -6.97 9.73
N ASP A 129 13.64 -5.94 10.41
CA ASP A 129 13.74 -5.93 11.87
C ASP A 129 12.34 -5.92 12.51
N GLY A 130 11.42 -5.09 11.96
CA GLY A 130 10.03 -5.06 12.42
C GLY A 130 9.30 -6.40 12.30
N ILE A 131 9.55 -7.14 11.23
CA ILE A 131 8.98 -8.49 11.04
C ILE A 131 9.62 -9.49 12.00
N ARG A 132 10.96 -9.49 12.12
CA ARG A 132 11.69 -10.34 13.07
C ARG A 132 11.22 -10.13 14.50
N ASP A 133 11.05 -8.88 14.91
CA ASP A 133 10.65 -8.48 16.25
C ASP A 133 9.11 -8.60 16.46
N LYS A 134 8.38 -9.07 15.43
CA LYS A 134 6.93 -9.25 15.42
C LYS A 134 6.16 -7.95 15.70
N ASN A 135 6.68 -6.81 15.25
CA ASN A 135 6.02 -5.52 15.30
C ASN A 135 5.14 -5.26 14.07
N VAL A 136 5.42 -5.94 12.96
CA VAL A 136 4.63 -5.95 11.73
C VAL A 136 4.63 -7.35 11.12
N LEU A 137 3.71 -7.59 10.17
CA LEU A 137 3.62 -8.86 9.44
C LEU A 137 4.49 -8.83 8.19
N GLY A 138 4.89 -10.01 7.70
CA GLY A 138 5.46 -10.20 6.37
C GLY A 138 4.40 -10.09 5.27
N PHE A 139 4.84 -10.26 4.01
CA PHE A 139 4.00 -10.14 2.82
C PHE A 139 3.94 -11.44 2.03
N ASP A 140 2.80 -11.69 1.40
CA ASP A 140 2.60 -12.73 0.38
C ASP A 140 2.26 -12.09 -0.97
N PRO A 141 3.28 -11.72 -1.78
CA PRO A 141 3.06 -11.19 -3.11
C PRO A 141 2.64 -12.29 -4.08
N ARG A 142 1.54 -12.07 -4.80
CA ARG A 142 0.95 -13.00 -5.76
C ARG A 142 0.82 -12.33 -7.11
N MET A 143 1.53 -12.85 -8.07
CA MET A 143 1.42 -12.49 -9.47
C MET A 143 0.15 -13.11 -10.07
N VAL A 144 -0.67 -12.30 -10.73
CA VAL A 144 -1.85 -12.77 -11.47
C VAL A 144 -1.71 -12.34 -12.92
N GLN A 145 -1.65 -13.31 -13.82
CA GLN A 145 -1.59 -13.09 -15.26
C GLN A 145 -3.02 -13.04 -15.81
N THR A 146 -3.42 -11.91 -16.35
CA THR A 146 -4.71 -11.73 -17.03
C THR A 146 -4.65 -12.10 -18.50
N PHE A 147 -3.44 -12.20 -19.06
CA PHE A 147 -3.14 -12.68 -20.40
C PHE A 147 -2.16 -13.83 -20.33
N LYS A 148 -2.24 -14.78 -21.28
CA LYS A 148 -1.26 -15.86 -21.39
C LYS A 148 0.07 -15.31 -21.87
N GLU A 149 1.18 -15.70 -21.24
CA GLU A 149 2.53 -15.25 -21.58
C GLU A 149 2.84 -15.45 -23.08
N ASN A 150 2.52 -16.61 -23.65
CA ASN A 150 2.76 -16.90 -25.06
C ASN A 150 1.99 -15.98 -26.00
N ASP A 151 0.77 -15.57 -25.65
CA ASP A 151 -0.05 -14.68 -26.48
C ASP A 151 0.54 -13.26 -26.47
N VAL A 152 1.00 -12.81 -25.29
CA VAL A 152 1.70 -11.53 -25.10
C VAL A 152 3.00 -11.52 -25.89
N ARG A 153 3.84 -12.56 -25.76
CA ARG A 153 5.09 -12.70 -26.53
C ARG A 153 4.84 -12.67 -28.04
N LYS A 154 3.84 -13.40 -28.50
CA LYS A 154 3.47 -13.45 -29.91
C LYS A 154 3.03 -12.09 -30.45
N GLN A 155 2.21 -11.36 -29.69
CA GLN A 155 1.77 -10.00 -30.04
C GLN A 155 2.97 -9.07 -30.22
N VAL A 156 3.88 -9.03 -29.26
CA VAL A 156 5.08 -8.18 -29.31
C VAL A 156 6.03 -8.64 -30.42
N ALA A 157 6.25 -9.96 -30.57
CA ALA A 157 7.10 -10.52 -31.61
C ALA A 157 6.64 -10.16 -33.03
N LEU A 158 5.33 -10.21 -33.28
CA LEU A 158 4.74 -9.80 -34.56
C LEU A 158 4.90 -8.30 -34.81
N ALA A 159 4.65 -7.47 -33.78
CA ALA A 159 4.78 -6.01 -33.87
C ALA A 159 6.23 -5.60 -34.17
N GLU A 160 7.20 -6.17 -33.47
CA GLU A 160 8.61 -5.85 -33.66
C GLU A 160 9.19 -6.42 -34.98
N ALA A 161 8.69 -7.59 -35.41
CA ALA A 161 9.02 -8.15 -36.73
C ALA A 161 8.32 -7.40 -37.88
N LYS A 162 7.40 -6.47 -37.59
CA LYS A 162 6.56 -5.77 -38.58
C LYS A 162 5.83 -6.75 -39.49
N ALA A 163 5.19 -7.75 -38.88
CA ALA A 163 4.44 -8.79 -39.55
C ALA A 163 3.00 -8.85 -39.01
N ASN A 164 2.01 -9.05 -39.90
CA ASN A 164 0.61 -9.13 -39.50
C ASN A 164 0.22 -10.50 -38.92
N ASN A 165 0.96 -11.54 -39.29
CA ASN A 165 0.75 -12.92 -38.84
C ASN A 165 2.08 -13.69 -38.84
N VAL A 166 2.04 -14.91 -38.31
CA VAL A 166 3.22 -15.78 -38.18
C VAL A 166 3.75 -16.21 -39.56
N GLU A 167 2.88 -16.46 -40.52
CA GLU A 167 3.23 -16.85 -41.87
C GLU A 167 4.06 -15.76 -42.56
N GLU A 168 3.66 -14.50 -42.43
CA GLU A 168 4.42 -13.35 -42.92
C GLU A 168 5.77 -13.21 -42.20
N ALA A 169 5.81 -13.39 -40.87
CA ALA A 169 7.04 -13.34 -40.11
C ALA A 169 8.05 -14.41 -40.56
N PHE A 170 7.57 -15.57 -40.94
CA PHE A 170 8.42 -16.70 -41.38
C PHE A 170 8.78 -16.67 -42.86
N ALA A 171 8.09 -15.89 -43.69
CA ALA A 171 8.38 -15.73 -45.11
C ALA A 171 9.65 -14.91 -45.37
N ASP A 172 10.09 -14.07 -44.45
CA ASP A 172 11.31 -13.26 -44.52
C ASP A 172 12.29 -13.65 -43.40
N GLU A 173 13.55 -13.86 -43.73
CA GLU A 173 14.56 -14.35 -42.78
C GLU A 173 14.80 -13.35 -41.65
N LYS A 174 14.86 -12.05 -41.94
CA LYS A 174 15.09 -11.00 -40.94
C LYS A 174 13.89 -10.85 -39.99
N LYS A 175 12.68 -10.89 -40.54
CA LYS A 175 11.45 -10.89 -39.74
C LYS A 175 11.40 -12.12 -38.83
N ARG A 176 11.76 -13.30 -39.33
CA ARG A 176 11.80 -14.56 -38.58
C ARG A 176 12.81 -14.51 -37.43
N GLU A 177 14.01 -13.95 -37.63
CA GLU A 177 14.99 -13.76 -36.57
C GLU A 177 14.45 -12.85 -35.45
N VAL A 178 13.86 -11.70 -35.81
CA VAL A 178 13.25 -10.78 -34.84
C VAL A 178 12.10 -11.47 -34.10
N PHE A 179 11.20 -12.15 -34.82
CA PHE A 179 10.09 -12.86 -34.20
C PHE A 179 10.57 -13.89 -33.18
N ASN A 180 11.53 -14.76 -33.57
CA ASN A 180 12.08 -15.78 -32.68
C ASN A 180 12.77 -15.17 -31.45
N LYS A 181 13.50 -14.05 -31.61
CA LYS A 181 14.13 -13.34 -30.52
C LYS A 181 13.13 -12.92 -29.43
N TYR A 182 11.98 -12.31 -29.83
CA TYR A 182 10.97 -11.88 -28.85
C TYR A 182 10.14 -13.03 -28.28
N MET A 183 9.99 -14.11 -29.05
CA MET A 183 9.33 -15.32 -28.55
C MET A 183 10.15 -16.05 -27.50
N ASN A 184 11.49 -16.11 -27.64
CA ASN A 184 12.30 -17.04 -26.87
C ASN A 184 13.36 -16.36 -25.97
N ASP A 185 13.99 -15.26 -26.42
CA ASP A 185 15.20 -14.74 -25.80
C ASP A 185 14.98 -13.49 -24.95
N VAL A 186 14.04 -12.62 -25.35
CA VAL A 186 13.73 -11.39 -24.61
C VAL A 186 13.00 -11.74 -23.31
N PRO A 187 13.49 -11.31 -22.14
CA PRO A 187 12.79 -11.55 -20.87
C PRO A 187 11.44 -10.83 -20.82
N MET A 188 10.52 -11.29 -19.99
CA MET A 188 9.22 -10.64 -19.83
C MET A 188 9.35 -9.24 -19.21
N ALA A 189 10.08 -9.12 -18.10
CA ALA A 189 10.39 -7.83 -17.47
C ALA A 189 11.70 -7.26 -18.06
N GLY A 190 11.75 -5.93 -18.19
CA GLY A 190 13.00 -5.23 -18.48
C GLY A 190 13.95 -5.25 -17.26
N TYR A 191 15.21 -4.99 -17.49
CA TYR A 191 16.25 -5.00 -16.46
C TYR A 191 17.36 -3.99 -16.77
N GLU A 192 18.12 -3.59 -15.77
CA GLU A 192 19.37 -2.83 -15.96
C GLU A 192 20.54 -3.81 -16.19
N ASN A 193 21.31 -3.59 -17.25
CA ASN A 193 22.51 -4.38 -17.53
C ASN A 193 23.69 -3.89 -16.66
N ASP A 194 24.85 -4.58 -16.77
CA ASP A 194 26.04 -4.27 -15.98
C ASP A 194 26.58 -2.84 -16.22
N ASP A 195 26.25 -2.23 -17.35
CA ASP A 195 26.62 -0.84 -17.69
C ASP A 195 25.59 0.21 -17.13
N GLY A 196 24.58 -0.22 -16.36
CA GLY A 196 23.52 0.63 -15.84
C GLY A 196 22.53 1.11 -16.90
N LYS A 197 22.49 0.48 -18.07
CA LYS A 197 21.55 0.80 -19.14
C LYS A 197 20.33 -0.12 -19.06
N TYR A 198 19.13 0.49 -19.08
CA TYR A 198 17.89 -0.26 -19.11
C TYR A 198 17.68 -1.00 -20.43
N VAL A 199 17.50 -2.30 -20.34
CA VAL A 199 17.15 -3.22 -21.44
C VAL A 199 15.68 -3.56 -21.33
N LYS A 200 14.90 -3.26 -22.39
CA LYS A 200 13.46 -3.51 -22.42
C LYS A 200 13.14 -5.00 -22.43
N GLY A 201 12.18 -5.39 -21.59
CA GLY A 201 11.51 -6.68 -21.65
C GLY A 201 10.26 -6.66 -22.53
N VAL A 202 9.63 -7.82 -22.70
CA VAL A 202 8.41 -7.97 -23.51
C VAL A 202 7.28 -7.06 -23.02
N GLU A 203 7.08 -6.94 -21.70
CA GLU A 203 6.02 -6.10 -21.12
C GLU A 203 6.20 -4.59 -21.39
N ASP A 204 7.44 -4.14 -21.69
CA ASP A 204 7.70 -2.73 -22.00
C ASP A 204 7.17 -2.30 -23.37
N TYR A 205 6.92 -3.27 -24.25
CA TYR A 205 6.34 -3.04 -25.57
C TYR A 205 4.81 -3.06 -25.58
N LEU A 206 4.18 -3.47 -24.47
CA LEU A 206 2.73 -3.49 -24.37
C LEU A 206 2.18 -2.08 -24.19
N PRO A 207 1.16 -1.68 -24.97
CA PRO A 207 0.50 -0.40 -24.76
C PRO A 207 -0.30 -0.43 -23.45
N ASN A 208 -0.42 0.71 -22.78
CA ASN A 208 -1.24 0.83 -21.58
C ASN A 208 -2.72 0.56 -21.87
N SER A 209 -3.17 0.84 -23.10
CA SER A 209 -4.54 0.56 -23.57
C SER A 209 -4.93 -0.92 -23.43
N GLN A 210 -3.99 -1.85 -23.47
CA GLN A 210 -4.27 -3.28 -23.25
C GLN A 210 -4.87 -3.59 -21.88
N TYR A 211 -4.46 -2.81 -20.87
CA TYR A 211 -4.94 -3.01 -19.48
C TYR A 211 -6.25 -2.30 -19.16
N ILE A 212 -6.84 -1.58 -20.12
CA ILE A 212 -8.18 -1.01 -20.02
C ILE A 212 -9.20 -1.75 -20.88
N GLU A 213 -8.76 -2.77 -21.61
CA GLU A 213 -9.66 -3.62 -22.37
C GLU A 213 -10.56 -4.46 -21.44
N PRO A 214 -11.80 -4.73 -21.84
CA PRO A 214 -12.75 -5.50 -21.02
C PRO A 214 -12.24 -6.88 -20.62
N GLU A 215 -11.41 -7.52 -21.44
CA GLU A 215 -10.82 -8.83 -21.15
C GLU A 215 -9.97 -8.77 -19.87
N HIS A 216 -9.05 -7.80 -19.78
CA HIS A 216 -8.22 -7.59 -18.61
C HIS A 216 -9.05 -7.23 -17.38
N GLN A 217 -9.92 -6.22 -17.51
CA GLN A 217 -10.71 -5.72 -16.38
C GLN A 217 -11.64 -6.81 -15.81
N ASN A 218 -12.28 -7.58 -16.66
CA ASN A 218 -13.12 -8.71 -16.23
C ASN A 218 -12.29 -9.81 -15.56
N ALA A 219 -11.10 -10.12 -16.08
CA ALA A 219 -10.21 -11.10 -15.46
C ALA A 219 -9.80 -10.68 -14.03
N VAL A 220 -9.46 -9.39 -13.83
CA VAL A 220 -9.15 -8.82 -12.51
C VAL A 220 -10.35 -8.93 -11.56
N VAL A 221 -11.54 -8.48 -12.00
CA VAL A 221 -12.75 -8.52 -11.18
C VAL A 221 -13.14 -9.95 -10.82
N ASN A 222 -13.05 -10.89 -11.78
CA ASN A 222 -13.34 -12.30 -11.52
C ASN A 222 -12.39 -12.88 -10.48
N ASP A 223 -11.07 -12.66 -10.63
CA ASP A 223 -10.09 -13.14 -9.65
C ASP A 223 -10.33 -12.60 -8.25
N ILE A 224 -10.69 -11.32 -8.12
CA ILE A 224 -11.01 -10.70 -6.82
C ILE A 224 -12.29 -11.32 -6.24
N CYS A 225 -13.37 -11.44 -7.03
CA CYS A 225 -14.65 -11.96 -6.58
C CYS A 225 -14.56 -13.44 -6.18
N ASP A 226 -13.91 -14.26 -7.00
CA ASP A 226 -13.78 -15.72 -6.78
C ASP A 226 -12.96 -16.03 -5.51
N ASN A 227 -11.98 -15.20 -5.19
CA ASN A 227 -11.13 -15.36 -4.01
C ASN A 227 -11.59 -14.52 -2.79
N TRP A 228 -12.67 -13.74 -2.92
CA TRP A 228 -13.06 -12.77 -1.88
C TRP A 228 -13.29 -13.40 -0.51
N SER A 229 -14.06 -14.49 -0.45
CA SER A 229 -14.41 -15.14 0.81
C SER A 229 -13.16 -15.62 1.57
N ILE A 230 -12.20 -16.20 0.84
CA ILE A 230 -10.95 -16.72 1.41
C ILE A 230 -10.08 -15.57 1.90
N LEU A 231 -9.81 -14.58 1.02
CA LEU A 231 -8.86 -13.51 1.32
C LEU A 231 -9.40 -12.52 2.35
N SER A 232 -10.71 -12.26 2.39
CA SER A 232 -11.33 -11.44 3.42
C SER A 232 -11.58 -12.18 4.75
N VAL A 233 -11.26 -13.47 4.82
CA VAL A 233 -11.61 -14.36 5.96
C VAL A 233 -13.09 -14.22 6.30
N ASN A 234 -13.95 -14.58 5.34
CA ASN A 234 -15.41 -14.48 5.43
C ASN A 234 -15.90 -13.06 5.79
N LYS A 235 -15.41 -12.05 5.06
CA LYS A 235 -15.77 -10.62 5.24
C LYS A 235 -15.30 -10.01 6.57
N LYS A 236 -14.36 -10.64 7.26
CA LYS A 236 -13.78 -10.08 8.49
C LYS A 236 -12.83 -8.93 8.20
N PHE A 237 -12.05 -9.03 7.12
CA PHE A 237 -11.06 -8.06 6.73
C PHE A 237 -11.49 -7.31 5.47
N HIS A 238 -11.03 -6.06 5.39
CA HIS A 238 -11.19 -5.20 4.24
C HIS A 238 -10.03 -5.36 3.27
N ALA A 239 -10.26 -4.93 2.02
CA ALA A 239 -9.21 -4.81 1.03
C ALA A 239 -9.17 -3.40 0.43
N ILE A 240 -7.98 -3.04 -0.11
CA ILE A 240 -7.79 -1.86 -0.94
C ILE A 240 -7.46 -2.34 -2.35
N PHE A 241 -8.05 -1.71 -3.36
CA PHE A 241 -7.76 -1.95 -4.77
C PHE A 241 -7.21 -0.67 -5.41
N ALA A 242 -5.94 -0.68 -5.77
CA ALA A 242 -5.26 0.44 -6.42
C ALA A 242 -5.34 0.31 -7.94
N THR A 243 -5.85 1.35 -8.60
CA THR A 243 -6.00 1.47 -10.06
C THR A 243 -5.09 2.55 -10.62
N SER A 244 -4.83 2.54 -11.93
CA SER A 244 -3.90 3.45 -12.56
C SER A 244 -4.46 4.86 -12.77
N SER A 245 -5.79 5.00 -12.88
CA SER A 245 -6.44 6.28 -13.14
C SER A 245 -7.84 6.35 -12.54
N ILE A 246 -8.38 7.57 -12.43
CA ILE A 246 -9.75 7.80 -11.95
C ILE A 246 -10.78 7.18 -12.91
N PRO A 247 -10.67 7.34 -14.24
CA PRO A 247 -11.59 6.66 -15.16
C PRO A 247 -11.62 5.14 -14.98
N GLU A 248 -10.46 4.50 -14.84
CA GLU A 248 -10.37 3.06 -14.57
C GLU A 248 -11.00 2.68 -13.23
N ALA A 249 -10.80 3.50 -12.17
CA ALA A 249 -11.42 3.26 -10.86
C ALA A 249 -12.95 3.24 -10.94
N ILE A 250 -13.55 4.17 -11.71
CA ILE A 250 -14.99 4.25 -11.92
C ILE A 250 -15.52 3.04 -12.71
N GLU A 251 -14.78 2.61 -13.75
CA GLU A 251 -15.14 1.40 -14.51
C GLU A 251 -15.11 0.14 -13.64
N TYR A 252 -14.03 -0.07 -12.89
CA TYR A 252 -13.94 -1.18 -11.95
C TYR A 252 -15.05 -1.15 -10.91
N TYR A 253 -15.39 0.03 -10.40
CA TYR A 253 -16.53 0.19 -9.49
C TYR A 253 -17.83 -0.34 -10.10
N GLY A 254 -18.12 0.01 -11.36
CA GLY A 254 -19.28 -0.51 -12.11
C GLY A 254 -19.25 -2.02 -12.25
N LEU A 255 -18.11 -2.57 -12.68
CA LEU A 255 -17.92 -4.01 -12.87
C LEU A 255 -18.14 -4.81 -11.57
N PHE A 256 -17.67 -4.33 -10.42
CA PHE A 256 -17.93 -4.98 -9.13
C PHE A 256 -19.39 -4.93 -8.73
N LYS A 257 -20.08 -3.82 -8.98
CA LYS A 257 -21.53 -3.69 -8.69
C LYS A 257 -22.35 -4.67 -9.53
N ASP A 258 -21.94 -4.90 -10.77
CA ASP A 258 -22.60 -5.83 -11.69
C ASP A 258 -22.28 -7.29 -11.36
N LYS A 259 -21.01 -7.60 -11.10
CA LYS A 259 -20.53 -8.98 -10.89
C LYS A 259 -20.86 -9.52 -9.51
N MET A 260 -20.74 -8.71 -8.46
CA MET A 260 -20.97 -9.11 -7.07
C MET A 260 -21.72 -8.02 -6.30
N PRO A 261 -23.04 -7.86 -6.55
CA PRO A 261 -23.85 -6.81 -5.90
C PRO A 261 -23.85 -6.86 -4.37
N SER A 262 -23.57 -8.03 -3.79
CA SER A 262 -23.45 -8.22 -2.34
C SER A 262 -22.13 -7.68 -1.73
N LEU A 263 -21.14 -7.34 -2.58
CA LEU A 263 -19.89 -6.74 -2.16
C LEU A 263 -20.09 -5.25 -1.89
N LYS A 264 -19.81 -4.83 -0.68
CA LYS A 264 -19.89 -3.41 -0.30
C LYS A 264 -18.62 -2.71 -0.76
N VAL A 265 -18.68 -2.15 -1.96
CA VAL A 265 -17.57 -1.46 -2.61
C VAL A 265 -17.83 0.04 -2.67
N THR A 266 -16.78 0.84 -2.49
CA THR A 266 -16.79 2.26 -2.80
C THR A 266 -15.47 2.67 -3.46
N CYS A 267 -15.46 3.87 -4.04
CA CYS A 267 -14.28 4.42 -4.68
C CYS A 267 -13.95 5.79 -4.06
N LEU A 268 -12.67 6.06 -3.88
CA LEU A 268 -12.20 7.31 -3.30
C LEU A 268 -11.16 7.95 -4.21
N PHE A 269 -11.50 9.10 -4.78
CA PHE A 269 -10.64 9.95 -5.58
C PHE A 269 -11.06 11.42 -5.44
N ASP A 270 -10.20 12.35 -5.86
CA ASP A 270 -10.54 13.77 -5.95
C ASP A 270 -10.80 14.11 -7.42
N PRO A 271 -12.04 14.50 -7.79
CA PRO A 271 -12.38 14.77 -9.19
C PRO A 271 -11.64 15.99 -9.77
N HIS A 272 -11.10 16.87 -8.93
CA HIS A 272 -10.36 18.07 -9.35
C HIS A 272 -8.88 17.80 -9.65
N ILE A 273 -8.37 16.61 -9.34
CA ILE A 273 -6.99 16.23 -9.63
C ILE A 273 -6.92 15.67 -11.05
N SER A 274 -6.17 16.34 -11.94
CA SER A 274 -5.99 15.93 -13.33
C SER A 274 -4.80 15.01 -13.55
N ASN A 275 -3.81 14.98 -12.68
CA ASN A 275 -2.67 14.08 -12.78
C ASN A 275 -3.01 12.61 -12.51
N GLU A 276 -4.17 12.33 -11.90
CA GLU A 276 -4.70 10.98 -11.69
C GLU A 276 -5.61 10.52 -12.86
N ASP A 277 -5.70 11.26 -13.95
CA ASP A 277 -6.50 10.89 -15.13
C ASP A 277 -5.78 9.89 -16.06
N GLY A 278 -4.52 9.58 -15.78
CA GLY A 278 -3.72 8.68 -16.59
C GLY A 278 -3.43 9.26 -17.99
N GLU A 279 -3.66 8.46 -19.04
CA GLU A 279 -3.46 8.87 -20.42
C GLU A 279 -4.68 9.65 -21.00
N TYR A 280 -5.76 9.78 -20.23
CA TYR A 280 -7.03 10.39 -20.67
C TYR A 280 -7.02 11.89 -20.44
N LYS A 281 -6.35 12.65 -21.32
CA LYS A 281 -6.20 14.09 -21.14
C LYS A 281 -7.48 14.89 -21.37
N ASN A 282 -8.34 14.48 -22.30
CA ASN A 282 -9.52 15.27 -22.69
C ASN A 282 -10.83 14.47 -22.69
N THR A 283 -10.82 13.23 -23.20
CA THR A 283 -12.01 12.42 -23.37
C THR A 283 -11.79 10.97 -22.92
N TYR A 284 -12.81 10.39 -22.34
CA TYR A 284 -12.91 8.97 -22.04
C TYR A 284 -14.23 8.41 -22.54
N LYS A 285 -14.19 7.34 -23.36
CA LYS A 285 -15.37 6.72 -23.98
C LYS A 285 -16.34 7.75 -24.62
N GLY A 286 -15.79 8.75 -25.31
CA GLY A 286 -16.57 9.76 -26.01
C GLY A 286 -17.16 10.89 -25.14
N LYS A 287 -16.90 10.90 -23.83
CA LYS A 287 -17.28 11.99 -22.91
C LYS A 287 -16.06 12.79 -22.48
N PRO A 288 -16.20 14.12 -22.19
CA PRO A 288 -15.16 14.85 -21.48
C PRO A 288 -14.79 14.16 -20.16
N VAL A 289 -13.50 13.98 -19.89
CA VAL A 289 -13.02 13.27 -18.68
C VAL A 289 -13.53 13.92 -17.39
N ALA A 290 -13.59 15.25 -17.33
CA ALA A 290 -14.09 15.96 -16.17
C ALA A 290 -15.55 15.58 -15.87
N LEU A 291 -16.42 15.57 -16.89
CA LEU A 291 -17.83 15.19 -16.75
C LEU A 291 -17.96 13.71 -16.38
N PHE A 292 -17.15 12.83 -16.96
CA PHE A 292 -17.16 11.40 -16.62
C PHE A 292 -16.79 11.16 -15.14
N LYS A 293 -15.80 11.90 -14.63
CA LYS A 293 -15.39 11.81 -13.22
C LYS A 293 -16.47 12.34 -12.28
N GLU A 294 -17.11 13.46 -12.63
CA GLU A 294 -18.18 14.05 -11.83
C GLU A 294 -19.41 13.14 -11.77
N ASP A 295 -19.88 12.63 -12.92
CA ASP A 295 -20.99 11.67 -13.01
C ASP A 295 -20.67 10.42 -12.17
N GLY A 296 -19.45 9.89 -12.30
CA GLY A 296 -18.97 8.73 -11.56
C GLY A 296 -18.98 8.97 -10.04
N LEU A 297 -18.48 10.14 -9.61
CA LEU A 297 -18.45 10.49 -8.19
C LEU A 297 -19.86 10.64 -7.62
N VAL A 298 -20.79 11.29 -8.34
CA VAL A 298 -22.19 11.42 -7.92
C VAL A 298 -22.81 10.04 -7.72
N LYS A 299 -22.61 9.13 -8.67
CA LYS A 299 -23.10 7.74 -8.55
C LYS A 299 -22.53 7.04 -7.33
N ILE A 300 -21.22 7.11 -7.12
CA ILE A 300 -20.53 6.49 -5.98
C ILE A 300 -21.04 7.03 -4.64
N LEU A 301 -21.22 8.36 -4.54
CA LEU A 301 -21.76 9.00 -3.33
C LEU A 301 -23.21 8.57 -3.06
N ASN A 302 -24.06 8.55 -4.07
CA ASN A 302 -25.46 8.10 -3.92
C ASN A 302 -25.52 6.63 -3.47
N ASP A 303 -24.78 5.74 -4.14
CA ASP A 303 -24.71 4.34 -3.76
C ASP A 303 -24.17 4.14 -2.33
N TYR A 304 -23.20 4.95 -1.90
CA TYR A 304 -22.66 4.91 -0.54
C TYR A 304 -23.67 5.41 0.49
N ASN A 305 -24.39 6.49 0.16
CA ASN A 305 -25.44 7.04 0.99
C ASN A 305 -26.55 6.01 1.22
N ASP A 306 -27.01 5.38 0.15
CA ASP A 306 -28.04 4.32 0.20
C ASP A 306 -27.56 3.11 1.02
N MET A 307 -26.31 2.69 0.81
CA MET A 307 -25.72 1.52 1.47
C MET A 307 -25.59 1.71 2.98
N PHE A 308 -25.29 2.93 3.43
CA PHE A 308 -24.91 3.20 4.82
C PHE A 308 -25.78 4.24 5.54
N GLY A 309 -26.85 4.71 4.90
CA GLY A 309 -27.75 5.72 5.48
C GLY A 309 -27.04 7.06 5.74
N GLN A 310 -26.27 7.54 4.74
CA GLN A 310 -25.55 8.80 4.79
C GLN A 310 -26.16 9.79 3.79
N ASP A 311 -25.65 11.04 3.76
CA ASP A 311 -26.15 12.13 2.91
C ASP A 311 -25.02 12.94 2.26
N PHE A 312 -23.90 12.28 1.94
CA PHE A 312 -22.73 12.93 1.33
C PHE A 312 -23.02 13.42 -0.09
N THR A 313 -22.45 14.57 -0.40
CA THR A 313 -22.52 15.25 -1.70
C THR A 313 -21.10 15.70 -2.13
N ILE A 314 -20.93 16.17 -3.36
CA ILE A 314 -19.63 16.69 -3.82
C ILE A 314 -19.07 17.77 -2.88
N PRO A 315 -19.83 18.78 -2.40
CA PRO A 315 -19.33 19.75 -1.44
C PRO A 315 -18.89 19.13 -0.09
N THR A 316 -19.46 18.00 0.32
CA THR A 316 -19.11 17.31 1.57
C THR A 316 -18.14 16.13 1.35
N HIS A 317 -17.46 16.07 0.21
CA HIS A 317 -16.51 15.00 -0.15
C HIS A 317 -15.42 14.75 0.91
N ALA A 318 -14.92 15.81 1.57
CA ALA A 318 -13.96 15.68 2.67
C ALA A 318 -14.53 14.86 3.86
N SER A 319 -15.82 15.04 4.17
CA SER A 319 -16.54 14.28 5.21
C SER A 319 -16.77 12.82 4.78
N PHE A 320 -17.10 12.58 3.51
CA PHE A 320 -17.14 11.23 2.91
C PHE A 320 -15.81 10.51 3.05
N LYS A 321 -14.69 11.14 2.65
CA LYS A 321 -13.34 10.58 2.79
C LYS A 321 -13.02 10.23 4.25
N LYS A 322 -13.39 11.10 5.18
CA LYS A 322 -13.21 10.84 6.62
C LYS A 322 -14.06 9.64 7.08
N ASP A 323 -15.32 9.55 6.65
CA ASP A 323 -16.21 8.43 7.00
C ASP A 323 -15.68 7.10 6.50
N VAL A 324 -15.27 7.01 5.24
CA VAL A 324 -14.63 5.81 4.64
C VAL A 324 -13.40 5.40 5.44
N SER A 325 -12.52 6.36 5.76
CA SER A 325 -11.30 6.11 6.53
C SER A 325 -11.59 5.56 7.93
N LEU A 326 -12.53 6.17 8.66
CA LEU A 326 -12.92 5.73 10.00
C LEU A 326 -13.57 4.35 9.99
N ARG A 327 -14.39 4.06 8.98
CA ARG A 327 -15.06 2.77 8.79
C ARG A 327 -14.08 1.65 8.53
N LEU A 328 -13.13 1.84 7.62
CA LEU A 328 -12.06 0.86 7.33
C LEU A 328 -11.08 0.68 8.49
N ALA A 329 -10.86 1.71 9.30
CA ALA A 329 -9.97 1.64 10.45
C ALA A 329 -10.65 1.14 11.74
N HIS A 330 -11.97 0.99 11.73
CA HIS A 330 -12.79 0.70 12.92
C HIS A 330 -12.49 1.69 14.07
N LYS A 331 -12.50 2.99 13.75
CA LYS A 331 -12.21 4.06 14.71
C LYS A 331 -13.44 4.91 15.01
N GLU A 332 -13.41 5.64 16.11
CA GLU A 332 -14.48 6.54 16.57
C GLU A 332 -15.86 5.83 16.61
N LYS A 333 -16.87 6.38 15.91
CA LYS A 333 -18.25 5.83 15.84
C LYS A 333 -18.29 4.40 15.27
N TYR A 334 -17.22 3.94 14.63
CA TYR A 334 -17.07 2.59 14.05
C TYR A 334 -16.23 1.62 14.88
N SER A 335 -15.87 1.98 16.11
CA SER A 335 -15.03 1.13 16.98
C SER A 335 -15.65 -0.25 17.29
N THR A 336 -16.97 -0.35 17.22
CA THR A 336 -17.74 -1.59 17.43
C THR A 336 -18.42 -2.13 16.18
N ILE A 337 -18.00 -1.69 14.98
CA ILE A 337 -18.65 -2.02 13.70
C ILE A 337 -18.69 -3.52 13.39
N THR A 338 -17.79 -4.32 13.98
CA THR A 338 -17.81 -5.78 13.89
C THR A 338 -19.08 -6.43 14.46
N ARG A 339 -19.83 -5.71 15.30
CA ARG A 339 -21.14 -6.15 15.84
C ARG A 339 -22.29 -5.84 14.87
N THR A 340 -22.03 -5.05 13.85
CA THR A 340 -22.99 -4.62 12.81
C THR A 340 -22.35 -4.82 11.43
N PRO A 341 -22.16 -6.09 10.98
CA PRO A 341 -21.45 -6.40 9.71
C PRO A 341 -22.08 -5.74 8.48
N GLU A 342 -23.39 -5.46 8.55
CA GLU A 342 -24.11 -4.73 7.51
C GLU A 342 -23.58 -3.29 7.30
N LYS A 343 -22.87 -2.72 8.28
CA LYS A 343 -22.25 -1.39 8.20
C LYS A 343 -20.79 -1.43 7.78
N MET A 344 -20.19 -2.62 7.62
CA MET A 344 -18.79 -2.75 7.18
C MET A 344 -18.68 -2.49 5.68
N LEU A 345 -17.62 -1.81 5.28
CA LEU A 345 -17.20 -1.68 3.87
C LEU A 345 -16.29 -2.86 3.55
N ASP A 346 -16.49 -3.52 2.42
CA ASP A 346 -15.66 -4.67 2.03
C ASP A 346 -14.41 -4.21 1.28
N LEU A 347 -14.57 -3.52 0.16
CA LEU A 347 -13.51 -3.13 -0.77
C LEU A 347 -13.50 -1.63 -1.00
N LEU A 348 -12.32 -1.02 -0.90
CA LEU A 348 -12.08 0.36 -1.27
C LEU A 348 -11.23 0.43 -2.55
N ILE A 349 -11.77 1.04 -3.62
CA ILE A 349 -11.03 1.34 -4.84
C ILE A 349 -10.41 2.73 -4.72
N VAL A 350 -9.13 2.85 -5.07
CA VAL A 350 -8.37 4.11 -5.01
C VAL A 350 -7.44 4.27 -6.21
N VAL A 351 -7.00 5.49 -6.48
CA VAL A 351 -5.90 5.74 -7.41
C VAL A 351 -4.59 5.91 -6.63
N ASP A 352 -4.45 6.97 -5.83
CA ASP A 352 -3.28 7.22 -4.98
C ASP A 352 -3.65 7.41 -3.50
N GLN A 353 -4.90 7.78 -3.23
CA GLN A 353 -5.35 8.08 -1.88
C GLN A 353 -5.31 6.83 -1.00
N MET A 354 -4.98 7.01 0.28
CA MET A 354 -4.89 5.96 1.29
C MET A 354 -3.82 4.86 1.03
N LEU A 355 -3.09 4.89 -0.08
CA LEU A 355 -1.91 4.05 -0.27
C LEU A 355 -0.76 4.50 0.62
N THR A 356 -0.74 5.77 0.99
CA THR A 356 0.19 6.35 1.97
C THR A 356 -0.58 7.00 3.12
N GLY A 357 -0.01 7.00 4.33
CA GLY A 357 -0.58 7.71 5.50
C GLY A 357 -1.83 7.11 6.13
N PHE A 358 -2.41 6.04 5.59
CA PHE A 358 -3.55 5.33 6.17
C PHE A 358 -3.11 4.16 7.05
N ASP A 359 -3.74 4.00 8.21
CA ASP A 359 -3.40 2.96 9.17
C ASP A 359 -4.63 2.19 9.64
N SER A 360 -4.67 0.89 9.33
CA SER A 360 -5.70 -0.03 9.77
C SER A 360 -5.16 -1.47 9.90
N LYS A 361 -5.41 -2.09 11.04
CA LYS A 361 -5.14 -3.51 11.23
C LYS A 361 -6.18 -4.41 10.52
N TRP A 362 -7.29 -3.83 10.08
CA TRP A 362 -8.40 -4.53 9.44
C TRP A 362 -8.25 -4.66 7.93
N VAL A 363 -7.26 -4.02 7.32
CA VAL A 363 -6.89 -4.23 5.92
C VAL A 363 -5.84 -5.32 5.83
N ASN A 364 -6.15 -6.42 5.15
CA ASN A 364 -5.24 -7.54 4.97
C ASN A 364 -4.80 -7.77 3.52
N THR A 365 -5.54 -7.26 2.55
CA THR A 365 -5.27 -7.48 1.13
C THR A 365 -5.16 -6.16 0.38
N LEU A 366 -4.11 -6.04 -0.43
CA LEU A 366 -3.92 -4.99 -1.43
C LEU A 366 -3.95 -5.63 -2.82
N TYR A 367 -4.91 -5.22 -3.63
CA TYR A 367 -4.96 -5.52 -5.06
C TYR A 367 -4.37 -4.34 -5.83
N MET A 368 -3.50 -4.61 -6.81
CA MET A 368 -2.84 -3.58 -7.61
C MET A 368 -3.02 -3.84 -9.10
N ASP A 369 -3.81 -3.01 -9.76
CA ASP A 369 -3.80 -2.84 -11.21
C ASP A 369 -3.14 -1.51 -11.58
N LYS A 370 -1.97 -1.31 -10.97
CA LYS A 370 -1.16 -0.10 -11.05
C LYS A 370 0.31 -0.45 -10.93
N ILE A 371 1.16 0.25 -11.67
CA ILE A 371 2.61 0.14 -11.52
C ILE A 371 3.06 1.08 -10.40
N LEU A 372 3.70 0.51 -9.39
CA LEU A 372 4.34 1.23 -8.29
C LEU A 372 5.81 0.82 -8.20
N GLN A 373 6.66 1.73 -7.78
CA GLN A 373 8.10 1.50 -7.65
C GLN A 373 8.61 2.03 -6.30
N TYR A 374 9.74 1.50 -5.87
CA TYR A 374 10.51 1.98 -4.71
C TYR A 374 9.67 2.23 -3.45
N GLU A 375 9.77 3.42 -2.88
CA GLU A 375 9.10 3.81 -1.64
C GLU A 375 7.58 3.74 -1.72
N ASN A 376 6.98 4.13 -2.86
CA ASN A 376 5.53 4.09 -3.04
C ASN A 376 5.00 2.65 -2.99
N LEU A 377 5.75 1.70 -3.55
CA LEU A 377 5.41 0.29 -3.52
C LEU A 377 5.46 -0.27 -2.08
N ILE A 378 6.55 -0.04 -1.36
CA ILE A 378 6.69 -0.50 0.03
C ILE A 378 5.64 0.16 0.94
N GLN A 379 5.36 1.44 0.76
CA GLN A 379 4.33 2.15 1.52
C GLN A 379 2.93 1.58 1.26
N ALA A 380 2.60 1.28 0.00
CA ALA A 380 1.33 0.66 -0.36
C ALA A 380 1.21 -0.76 0.23
N MET A 381 2.23 -1.60 0.07
CA MET A 381 2.27 -2.94 0.67
C MET A 381 2.10 -2.89 2.19
N SER A 382 2.71 -1.90 2.85
CA SER A 382 2.66 -1.72 4.31
C SER A 382 1.26 -1.34 4.85
N ARG A 383 0.27 -1.11 3.98
CA ARG A 383 -1.15 -0.99 4.42
C ARG A 383 -1.69 -2.31 4.95
N THR A 384 -1.13 -3.45 4.51
CA THR A 384 -1.63 -4.79 4.83
C THR A 384 -0.90 -5.47 5.99
N ASN A 385 0.22 -4.95 6.47
CA ASN A 385 1.12 -5.66 7.39
C ASN A 385 0.92 -5.34 8.88
N ARG A 386 -0.15 -4.65 9.25
CA ARG A 386 -0.44 -4.36 10.66
C ARG A 386 -0.85 -5.62 11.41
N LEU A 387 -0.30 -5.79 12.63
CA LEU A 387 -0.63 -6.91 13.49
C LEU A 387 -2.13 -6.97 13.82
N PHE A 388 -2.64 -8.18 13.92
CA PHE A 388 -3.99 -8.45 14.42
C PHE A 388 -3.93 -9.33 15.67
N LYS A 389 -4.88 -9.21 16.60
CA LYS A 389 -4.84 -9.85 17.92
C LYS A 389 -4.92 -11.37 17.92
N SER A 390 -5.30 -11.98 16.84
CA SER A 390 -5.36 -13.43 16.66
C SER A 390 -4.49 -13.82 15.48
N ASN A 391 -4.13 -15.06 15.33
CA ASN A 391 -3.38 -15.57 14.18
C ASN A 391 -4.19 -15.54 12.87
N GLU A 392 -5.40 -15.01 12.87
CA GLU A 392 -6.30 -14.92 11.71
C GLU A 392 -5.78 -14.02 10.57
N LYS A 393 -4.75 -13.21 10.85
CA LYS A 393 -4.03 -12.42 9.86
C LYS A 393 -2.54 -12.76 9.97
N PRO A 394 -2.08 -13.86 9.38
CA PRO A 394 -0.69 -14.31 9.48
C PRO A 394 0.27 -13.43 8.67
N TYR A 395 -0.22 -12.74 7.61
CA TYR A 395 0.57 -11.86 6.72
C TYR A 395 -0.34 -10.91 5.94
N GLY A 396 0.26 -9.94 5.26
CA GLY A 396 -0.42 -9.11 4.27
C GLY A 396 -0.39 -9.75 2.88
N VAL A 397 -1.54 -9.80 2.21
CA VAL A 397 -1.64 -10.33 0.84
C VAL A 397 -1.52 -9.18 -0.15
N ILE A 398 -0.67 -9.34 -1.17
CA ILE A 398 -0.49 -8.39 -2.26
C ILE A 398 -0.75 -9.11 -3.57
N LYS A 399 -1.81 -8.74 -4.31
CA LYS A 399 -2.06 -9.28 -5.66
C LYS A 399 -1.84 -8.19 -6.69
N TYR A 400 -1.10 -8.50 -7.76
CA TYR A 400 -0.80 -7.53 -8.82
C TYR A 400 -1.08 -8.12 -10.19
N TYR A 401 -1.69 -7.27 -11.04
CA TYR A 401 -2.30 -7.66 -12.32
C TYR A 401 -1.63 -7.01 -13.51
N ARG A 402 -1.28 -5.71 -13.40
CA ARG A 402 -0.71 -4.92 -14.50
C ARG A 402 0.78 -5.17 -14.61
N ARG A 403 1.24 -5.56 -15.81
CA ARG A 403 2.64 -5.91 -16.10
C ARG A 403 3.23 -6.79 -14.98
N PRO A 404 2.67 -7.98 -14.77
CA PRO A 404 2.94 -8.75 -13.56
C PRO A 404 4.40 -9.17 -13.40
N PHE A 405 5.13 -9.40 -14.49
CA PHE A 405 6.56 -9.73 -14.42
C PHE A 405 7.40 -8.51 -14.04
N THR A 406 7.10 -7.35 -14.62
CA THR A 406 7.74 -6.07 -14.27
C THR A 406 7.46 -5.71 -12.80
N MET A 407 6.19 -5.86 -12.35
CA MET A 407 5.85 -5.62 -10.95
C MET A 407 6.56 -6.57 -10.00
N ARG A 408 6.77 -7.83 -10.41
CA ARG A 408 7.57 -8.76 -9.61
C ARG A 408 9.01 -8.26 -9.47
N ALA A 409 9.64 -7.85 -10.55
CA ALA A 409 10.99 -7.29 -10.50
C ALA A 409 11.07 -6.07 -9.59
N TYR A 410 10.09 -5.16 -9.64
CA TYR A 410 10.03 -3.98 -8.77
C TYR A 410 9.80 -4.35 -7.29
N ILE A 411 8.99 -5.38 -7.01
CA ILE A 411 8.81 -5.88 -5.63
C ILE A 411 10.13 -6.45 -5.11
N ASP A 412 10.83 -7.27 -5.90
CA ASP A 412 12.09 -7.89 -5.51
C ASP A 412 13.18 -6.82 -5.29
N GLU A 413 13.25 -5.80 -6.14
CA GLU A 413 14.18 -4.66 -6.01
C GLU A 413 13.85 -3.82 -4.77
N ALA A 414 12.58 -3.42 -4.58
CA ALA A 414 12.16 -2.64 -3.43
C ALA A 414 12.41 -3.38 -2.11
N VAL A 415 12.15 -4.69 -2.09
CA VAL A 415 12.45 -5.54 -0.93
C VAL A 415 13.95 -5.59 -0.66
N LYS A 416 14.78 -5.77 -1.67
CA LYS A 416 16.25 -5.74 -1.50
C LYS A 416 16.71 -4.42 -0.90
N THR A 417 16.22 -3.29 -1.43
CA THR A 417 16.61 -1.94 -1.00
C THR A 417 16.16 -1.64 0.45
N TYR A 418 14.92 -1.99 0.81
CA TYR A 418 14.32 -1.59 2.10
C TYR A 418 14.35 -2.68 3.19
N SER A 419 14.96 -3.85 2.91
CA SER A 419 15.11 -4.93 3.89
C SER A 419 16.38 -4.86 4.73
N GLY A 420 17.32 -3.95 4.40
CA GLY A 420 18.61 -3.89 5.06
C GLY A 420 19.43 -5.16 4.84
N ASP A 421 19.60 -5.61 3.59
CA ASP A 421 20.32 -6.81 3.15
C ASP A 421 19.75 -8.16 3.63
N LYS A 422 18.46 -8.17 4.05
CA LYS A 422 17.74 -9.38 4.50
C LYS A 422 16.42 -9.59 3.74
N PRO A 423 16.44 -9.70 2.40
CA PRO A 423 15.22 -9.72 1.58
C PRO A 423 14.32 -10.91 1.86
N THR A 424 14.86 -12.06 2.24
CA THR A 424 14.11 -13.30 2.51
C THR A 424 13.19 -13.20 3.73
N VAL A 425 13.43 -12.25 4.64
CA VAL A 425 12.62 -12.07 5.86
C VAL A 425 11.28 -11.38 5.57
N LEU A 426 11.18 -10.61 4.47
CA LEU A 426 9.98 -9.84 4.16
C LEU A 426 8.84 -10.70 3.60
N PHE A 427 9.18 -11.79 2.92
CA PHE A 427 8.19 -12.66 2.32
C PHE A 427 7.87 -13.84 3.23
N VAL A 428 6.59 -14.20 3.26
CA VAL A 428 6.13 -15.37 4.01
C VAL A 428 6.43 -16.65 3.25
N GLU A 429 6.57 -17.73 4.01
CA GLU A 429 6.76 -19.07 3.46
C GLU A 429 5.56 -19.51 2.62
N LYS A 430 5.83 -20.19 1.53
CA LYS A 430 4.81 -20.64 0.59
C LYS A 430 4.07 -21.90 1.09
N LEU A 431 2.93 -22.21 0.48
CA LEU A 431 2.05 -23.32 0.85
C LEU A 431 2.78 -24.65 1.13
N PRO A 432 3.73 -25.14 0.29
CA PRO A 432 4.42 -26.41 0.58
C PRO A 432 5.18 -26.42 1.90
N TYR A 433 5.79 -25.28 2.27
CA TYR A 433 6.46 -25.13 3.56
C TYR A 433 5.48 -25.16 4.73
N ASN A 434 4.36 -24.40 4.61
CA ASN A 434 3.33 -24.37 5.65
C ASN A 434 2.72 -25.78 5.87
N LEU A 435 2.46 -26.54 4.79
CA LEU A 435 1.96 -27.91 4.89
C LEU A 435 2.97 -28.86 5.56
N LYS A 436 4.26 -28.72 5.19
CA LYS A 436 5.32 -29.50 5.86
C LYS A 436 5.41 -29.19 7.36
N LYS A 437 5.31 -27.92 7.74
CA LYS A 437 5.30 -27.48 9.14
C LYS A 437 4.10 -28.00 9.90
N LEU A 438 2.89 -27.94 9.31
CA LEU A 438 1.68 -28.51 9.90
C LEU A 438 1.87 -30.00 10.25
N ASN A 439 2.44 -30.80 9.34
CA ASN A 439 2.70 -32.20 9.59
C ASN A 439 3.69 -32.41 10.73
N VAL A 440 4.80 -31.66 10.78
CA VAL A 440 5.79 -31.76 11.87
C VAL A 440 5.15 -31.40 13.20
N ILE A 441 4.47 -30.25 13.29
CA ILE A 441 3.82 -29.79 14.52
C ILE A 441 2.74 -30.80 15.00
N TYR A 442 1.99 -31.39 14.07
CA TYR A 442 1.01 -32.45 14.41
C TYR A 442 1.69 -33.66 15.02
N MET A 443 2.84 -34.10 14.51
CA MET A 443 3.62 -35.17 15.11
C MET A 443 4.11 -34.81 16.52
N ASP A 444 4.62 -33.58 16.70
CA ASP A 444 5.07 -33.10 18.01
C ASP A 444 3.91 -33.04 19.01
N ILE A 445 2.72 -32.57 18.60
CA ILE A 445 1.51 -32.59 19.43
C ILE A 445 1.15 -34.06 19.80
N SER A 446 1.18 -34.95 18.81
CA SER A 446 0.88 -36.36 19.04
C SER A 446 1.83 -37.02 20.06
N GLU A 447 3.12 -36.62 20.01
CA GLU A 447 4.14 -37.09 20.98
C GLU A 447 3.85 -36.58 22.40
N VAL A 448 3.48 -35.31 22.56
CA VAL A 448 3.08 -34.73 23.86
C VAL A 448 1.92 -35.49 24.48
N PHE A 449 0.92 -35.85 23.69
CA PHE A 449 -0.23 -36.61 24.19
C PHE A 449 0.14 -38.07 24.52
N LYS A 450 0.91 -38.74 23.67
CA LYS A 450 1.38 -40.11 23.91
C LYS A 450 2.24 -40.21 25.17
N SER A 451 3.21 -39.32 25.35
CA SER A 451 4.08 -39.28 26.53
C SER A 451 3.30 -39.02 27.81
N SER A 452 2.18 -38.32 27.72
CA SER A 452 1.25 -38.07 28.83
C SER A 452 0.24 -39.24 29.07
N GLY A 453 0.32 -40.35 28.32
CA GLY A 453 -0.60 -41.47 28.42
C GLY A 453 -2.01 -41.18 27.85
N VAL A 454 -2.14 -40.22 26.93
CA VAL A 454 -3.40 -39.91 26.25
C VAL A 454 -3.24 -40.24 24.75
N SER A 455 -4.00 -41.23 24.27
CA SER A 455 -3.81 -41.75 22.90
C SER A 455 -4.68 -41.10 21.82
N ASP A 456 -5.72 -40.38 22.19
CA ASP A 456 -6.82 -39.99 21.27
C ASP A 456 -7.23 -38.51 21.32
N PHE A 457 -6.44 -37.65 21.92
CA PHE A 457 -6.70 -36.20 22.07
C PHE A 457 -8.01 -35.84 22.79
N THR A 458 -8.69 -36.84 23.44
CA THR A 458 -10.00 -36.62 24.08
C THR A 458 -9.92 -35.79 25.34
N LYS A 459 -8.76 -35.73 25.97
CA LYS A 459 -8.50 -34.91 27.16
C LYS A 459 -7.09 -34.36 27.15
N LEU A 460 -6.90 -33.19 27.76
CA LEU A 460 -5.58 -32.56 27.88
C LEU A 460 -4.65 -33.41 28.80
N PRO A 461 -3.34 -33.38 28.57
CA PRO A 461 -2.35 -33.91 29.51
C PRO A 461 -2.59 -33.39 30.92
N ASN A 462 -2.28 -34.18 31.93
CA ASN A 462 -2.47 -33.76 33.32
C ASN A 462 -1.36 -32.83 33.81
N ASP A 463 -0.14 -33.03 33.33
CA ASP A 463 1.02 -32.22 33.71
C ASP A 463 0.95 -30.80 33.17
N HIS A 464 1.36 -29.80 33.97
CA HIS A 464 1.31 -28.39 33.59
C HIS A 464 2.32 -28.02 32.49
N ALA A 465 3.51 -28.63 32.50
CA ALA A 465 4.53 -28.36 31.47
C ALA A 465 4.10 -28.94 30.13
N GLU A 466 3.50 -30.15 30.10
CA GLU A 466 2.95 -30.74 28.89
C GLU A 466 1.75 -29.95 28.33
N LYS A 467 0.88 -29.42 29.22
CA LYS A 467 -0.19 -28.50 28.79
C LYS A 467 0.35 -27.24 28.15
N ALA A 468 1.39 -26.62 28.74
CA ALA A 468 2.01 -25.40 28.20
C ALA A 468 2.68 -25.67 26.84
N LYS A 469 3.37 -26.83 26.73
CA LYS A 469 3.98 -27.27 25.46
C LYS A 469 2.92 -27.48 24.36
N PHE A 470 1.83 -28.17 24.69
CA PHE A 470 0.71 -28.35 23.77
C PHE A 470 0.11 -27.01 23.35
N ALA A 471 -0.14 -26.11 24.29
CA ALA A 471 -0.72 -24.79 23.98
C ALA A 471 0.16 -23.99 23.00
N GLN A 472 1.48 -24.04 23.16
CA GLN A 472 2.40 -23.38 22.24
C GLN A 472 2.38 -24.06 20.85
N LEU A 473 2.50 -25.41 20.81
CA LEU A 473 2.44 -26.15 19.54
C LEU A 473 1.11 -25.94 18.82
N PHE A 474 -0.02 -25.92 19.54
CA PHE A 474 -1.33 -25.67 18.95
C PHE A 474 -1.48 -24.24 18.39
N LYS A 475 -0.88 -23.27 19.06
CA LYS A 475 -0.80 -21.89 18.54
C LYS A 475 0.00 -21.84 17.25
N ASP A 476 1.14 -22.51 17.19
CA ASP A 476 2.00 -22.56 16.00
C ASP A 476 1.32 -23.33 14.86
N PHE A 477 0.61 -24.42 15.17
CA PHE A 477 -0.22 -25.16 14.22
C PHE A 477 -1.27 -24.28 13.58
N ASN A 478 -2.03 -23.53 14.38
CA ASN A 478 -3.07 -22.63 13.87
C ASN A 478 -2.47 -21.52 13.01
N HIS A 479 -1.30 -20.97 13.36
CA HIS A 479 -0.61 -19.97 12.54
C HIS A 479 -0.30 -20.50 11.13
N HIS A 480 0.29 -21.69 11.01
CA HIS A 480 0.60 -22.29 9.72
C HIS A 480 -0.66 -22.75 8.97
N LEU A 481 -1.71 -23.15 9.68
CA LEU A 481 -3.00 -23.53 9.09
C LEU A 481 -3.71 -22.32 8.48
N ASP A 482 -3.76 -21.20 9.19
CA ASP A 482 -4.37 -19.96 8.69
C ASP A 482 -3.58 -19.42 7.49
N ALA A 483 -2.25 -19.51 7.56
CA ALA A 483 -1.39 -19.18 6.43
C ALA A 483 -1.68 -20.07 5.21
N ALA A 484 -1.76 -21.39 5.40
CA ALA A 484 -2.06 -22.35 4.35
C ALA A 484 -3.46 -22.12 3.74
N LYS A 485 -4.48 -21.90 4.58
CA LYS A 485 -5.85 -21.59 4.11
C LYS A 485 -5.91 -20.36 3.23
N LEU A 486 -5.23 -19.27 3.63
CA LEU A 486 -5.12 -18.07 2.81
C LEU A 486 -4.38 -18.33 1.50
N GLN A 487 -3.51 -19.34 1.45
CA GLN A 487 -2.79 -19.78 0.24
C GLN A 487 -3.57 -20.82 -0.58
N GLY A 488 -4.82 -21.09 -0.24
CA GLY A 488 -5.72 -21.96 -0.98
C GLY A 488 -5.76 -23.40 -0.50
N PHE A 489 -5.22 -23.70 0.69
CA PHE A 489 -5.33 -25.03 1.27
C PHE A 489 -6.77 -25.32 1.73
N ASN A 490 -7.28 -26.49 1.37
CA ASN A 490 -8.55 -27.03 1.83
C ASN A 490 -8.32 -28.45 2.35
N TRP A 491 -9.18 -28.94 3.26
CA TRP A 491 -9.06 -30.27 3.88
C TRP A 491 -9.67 -31.41 3.04
N GLU A 492 -10.10 -31.15 1.82
CA GLU A 492 -10.68 -32.18 0.94
C GLU A 492 -9.64 -33.13 0.38
#